data_61516743a6bf2e9ff963e27b5b041bf1
#
_entry.id   61516743a6bf2e9ff963e27b5b041bf1
#
_cell.length_a   1.000
_cell.length_b   1.000
_cell.length_c   1.000
_cell.angle_alpha   90.00
_cell.angle_beta   90.00
_cell.angle_gamma   90.00
#
_symmetry.space_group_name_H-M   'P 1'
#
loop_
_entity.id
_entity.type
_entity.pdbx_description
1 polymer ?
#
loop_
_entity_poly.entity_id
_entity_poly.type
_entity_poly.pdbx_seq_one_letter_code
_entity_poly.pdbx_strand_id
1 'polypeptide(L)'
;VYHRFGPVVADGMTVTTRQFESHVKYLREGGYAVIPLRHLVDYHIGKRKALPSPCLAITVDDGHKSVYTDLFPLIKKYKIPVTLFLYPSAISNASYAMTWDQLREIQTSGLLDFQGHTYWHPNFKHERKKLSPRDYENFVEMQLKKSKEKLEKELGTKVDMLSWPFGIYDEELIRKAVEIGYVSAFTIERHHAKPSDPVMALPRYLITDADQGKAFEKVVRGSPCS
;
A
#
# COMPACT_ATOMS: atom_id res chain seq x y z
N VAL A 1 -0.68 -6.22 3.15
CA VAL A 1 -1.27 -5.51 2.01
C VAL A 1 -2.43 -6.30 1.44
N TYR A 2 -3.51 -5.62 1.10
CA TYR A 2 -4.68 -6.11 0.39
C TYR A 2 -4.77 -5.47 -0.99
N HIS A 3 -5.68 -5.96 -1.87
CA HIS A 3 -5.89 -5.39 -3.20
C HIS A 3 -7.38 -5.19 -3.52
N ARG A 4 -8.20 -6.23 -3.41
CA ARG A 4 -9.61 -6.24 -3.82
C ARG A 4 -10.50 -6.83 -2.74
N PHE A 5 -11.76 -6.41 -2.76
CA PHE A 5 -12.75 -6.82 -1.79
C PHE A 5 -14.06 -7.21 -2.49
N GLY A 6 -14.91 -7.97 -1.83
CA GLY A 6 -16.22 -8.32 -2.37
C GLY A 6 -16.99 -9.28 -1.47
N PRO A 7 -18.25 -9.57 -1.77
CA PRO A 7 -19.02 -10.55 -1.03
C PRO A 7 -18.55 -12.00 -1.26
N VAL A 8 -17.89 -12.23 -2.42
CA VAL A 8 -17.32 -13.52 -2.83
C VAL A 8 -15.93 -13.33 -3.42
N VAL A 9 -15.13 -14.38 -3.44
CA VAL A 9 -13.80 -14.38 -4.08
C VAL A 9 -13.98 -14.36 -5.59
N ALA A 10 -13.53 -13.28 -6.23
CA ALA A 10 -13.60 -13.11 -7.69
C ALA A 10 -12.28 -13.52 -8.38
N ASP A 11 -11.16 -13.39 -7.70
CA ASP A 11 -9.82 -13.75 -8.18
C ASP A 11 -8.85 -13.97 -7.01
N GLY A 12 -7.59 -14.32 -7.30
CA GLY A 12 -6.57 -14.59 -6.27
C GLY A 12 -6.16 -13.39 -5.40
N MET A 13 -6.56 -12.16 -5.76
CA MET A 13 -6.30 -10.95 -5.00
C MET A 13 -7.54 -10.45 -4.22
N THR A 14 -8.68 -11.11 -4.38
CA THR A 14 -9.92 -10.74 -3.69
C THR A 14 -9.94 -11.36 -2.29
N VAL A 15 -10.15 -10.52 -1.28
CA VAL A 15 -10.49 -10.93 0.09
C VAL A 15 -11.97 -10.62 0.32
N THR A 16 -12.73 -11.58 0.84
CA THR A 16 -14.15 -11.34 1.09
C THR A 16 -14.32 -10.28 2.21
N THR A 17 -15.37 -9.46 2.09
CA THR A 17 -15.71 -8.46 3.13
C THR A 17 -15.89 -9.11 4.50
N ARG A 18 -16.49 -10.31 4.53
CA ARG A 18 -16.61 -11.14 5.74
C ARG A 18 -15.26 -11.52 6.31
N GLN A 19 -14.33 -11.92 5.44
CA GLN A 19 -12.99 -12.32 5.88
C GLN A 19 -12.19 -11.12 6.40
N PHE A 20 -12.23 -9.97 5.69
CA PHE A 20 -11.61 -8.75 6.18
C PHE A 20 -12.18 -8.32 7.54
N GLU A 21 -13.49 -8.39 7.73
CA GLU A 21 -14.13 -8.08 9.01
C GLU A 21 -13.66 -9.04 10.13
N SER A 22 -13.47 -10.32 9.81
CA SER A 22 -12.89 -11.31 10.73
C SER A 22 -11.45 -10.94 11.13
N HIS A 23 -10.62 -10.48 10.17
CA HIS A 23 -9.27 -10.00 10.45
C HIS A 23 -9.29 -8.81 11.43
N VAL A 24 -10.15 -7.83 11.18
CA VAL A 24 -10.27 -6.64 12.05
C VAL A 24 -10.73 -7.03 13.47
N LYS A 25 -11.67 -7.95 13.60
CA LYS A 25 -12.13 -8.46 14.91
C LYS A 25 -10.99 -9.15 15.66
N TYR A 26 -10.28 -10.06 14.98
CA TYR A 26 -9.13 -10.75 15.55
C TYR A 26 -8.05 -9.76 16.07
N LEU A 27 -7.73 -8.74 15.28
CA LEU A 27 -6.76 -7.72 15.68
C LEU A 27 -7.21 -6.98 16.94
N ARG A 28 -8.48 -6.59 17.01
CA ARG A 28 -9.04 -5.89 18.18
C ARG A 28 -9.05 -6.76 19.44
N GLU A 29 -9.52 -7.99 19.32
CA GLU A 29 -9.58 -8.95 20.42
C GLU A 29 -8.17 -9.29 20.93
N GLY A 30 -7.19 -9.33 20.03
CA GLY A 30 -5.77 -9.53 20.35
C GLY A 30 -5.05 -8.28 20.87
N GLY A 31 -5.73 -7.13 21.00
CA GLY A 31 -5.14 -5.88 21.49
C GLY A 31 -4.19 -5.20 20.50
N TYR A 32 -4.22 -5.58 19.22
CA TYR A 32 -3.37 -4.95 18.19
C TYR A 32 -3.87 -3.54 17.84
N ALA A 33 -2.96 -2.57 17.88
CA ALA A 33 -3.23 -1.23 17.38
C ALA A 33 -3.05 -1.19 15.86
N VAL A 34 -4.11 -0.89 15.11
CA VAL A 34 -3.99 -0.53 13.69
C VAL A 34 -3.60 0.94 13.62
N ILE A 35 -2.40 1.23 13.12
CA ILE A 35 -1.83 2.58 13.09
C ILE A 35 -1.73 3.11 11.65
N PRO A 36 -1.73 4.45 11.44
CA PRO A 36 -1.37 5.03 10.15
C PRO A 36 0.02 4.56 9.71
N LEU A 37 0.17 4.18 8.44
CA LEU A 37 1.46 3.74 7.89
C LEU A 37 2.55 4.80 8.07
N ARG A 38 2.19 6.08 8.01
CA ARG A 38 3.09 7.21 8.29
C ARG A 38 3.77 7.10 9.65
N HIS A 39 3.06 6.65 10.68
CA HIS A 39 3.66 6.48 12.01
C HIS A 39 4.76 5.40 12.03
N LEU A 40 4.56 4.31 11.28
CA LEU A 40 5.56 3.25 11.13
C LEU A 40 6.79 3.78 10.37
N VAL A 41 6.58 4.51 9.26
CA VAL A 41 7.68 5.13 8.50
C VAL A 41 8.44 6.15 9.35
N ASP A 42 7.72 7.04 10.06
CA ASP A 42 8.34 8.04 10.93
C ASP A 42 9.15 7.39 12.07
N TYR A 43 8.70 6.25 12.60
CA TYR A 43 9.48 5.47 13.56
C TYR A 43 10.75 4.91 12.91
N HIS A 44 10.61 4.30 11.75
CA HIS A 44 11.73 3.69 11.03
C HIS A 44 12.84 4.69 10.66
N ILE A 45 12.47 5.92 10.28
CA ILE A 45 13.43 6.99 9.95
C ILE A 45 13.81 7.88 11.15
N GLY A 46 13.46 7.47 12.37
CA GLY A 46 13.85 8.15 13.62
C GLY A 46 13.08 9.43 13.95
N LYS A 47 12.03 9.78 13.21
CA LYS A 47 11.17 10.94 13.50
C LYS A 47 10.17 10.69 14.62
N ARG A 48 9.82 9.45 14.89
CA ARG A 48 8.94 9.02 15.97
C ARG A 48 9.73 8.12 16.92
N LYS A 49 9.60 8.34 18.23
CA LYS A 49 10.38 7.61 19.25
C LYS A 49 9.79 6.26 19.64
N ALA A 50 8.47 6.08 19.52
CA ALA A 50 7.80 4.85 19.92
C ALA A 50 6.52 4.60 19.13
N LEU A 51 6.16 3.32 19.01
CA LEU A 51 4.88 2.84 18.49
C LEU A 51 4.11 2.10 19.58
N PRO A 52 2.77 2.01 19.49
CA PRO A 52 2.01 1.07 20.31
C PRO A 52 2.52 -0.37 20.07
N SER A 53 2.48 -1.22 21.09
CA SER A 53 2.87 -2.64 20.95
C SER A 53 1.77 -3.52 21.54
N PRO A 54 1.26 -4.53 20.79
CA PRO A 54 1.56 -4.80 19.38
C PRO A 54 0.83 -3.83 18.41
N CYS A 55 1.45 -3.55 17.26
CA CYS A 55 0.82 -2.72 16.23
C CYS A 55 1.09 -3.24 14.81
N LEU A 56 0.26 -2.78 13.88
CA LEU A 56 0.43 -3.00 12.45
C LEU A 56 -0.19 -1.85 11.64
N ALA A 57 0.19 -1.74 10.37
CA ALA A 57 -0.46 -0.86 9.41
C ALA A 57 -1.16 -1.69 8.32
N ILE A 58 -2.31 -1.20 7.84
CA ILE A 58 -3.05 -1.80 6.75
C ILE A 58 -2.85 -0.96 5.49
N THR A 59 -2.43 -1.62 4.41
CA THR A 59 -2.29 -0.99 3.09
C THR A 59 -3.14 -1.70 2.06
N VAL A 60 -3.54 -0.97 1.02
CA VAL A 60 -4.27 -1.52 -0.13
C VAL A 60 -3.66 -0.97 -1.41
N ASP A 61 -3.27 -1.85 -2.31
CA ASP A 61 -2.65 -1.47 -3.56
C ASP A 61 -3.69 -1.40 -4.71
N ASP A 62 -3.31 -0.85 -5.86
CA ASP A 62 -4.01 -0.73 -7.15
C ASP A 62 -5.12 0.32 -7.25
N GLY A 63 -5.91 0.58 -6.23
CA GLY A 63 -7.04 1.50 -6.34
C GLY A 63 -8.28 0.91 -7.00
N HIS A 64 -8.53 -0.41 -6.82
CA HIS A 64 -9.72 -1.09 -7.33
C HIS A 64 -11.01 -0.51 -6.74
N LYS A 65 -12.10 -0.44 -7.53
CA LYS A 65 -13.39 0.14 -7.14
C LYS A 65 -14.02 -0.48 -5.90
N SER A 66 -13.72 -1.75 -5.60
CA SER A 66 -14.19 -2.44 -4.39
C SER A 66 -13.64 -1.81 -3.09
N VAL A 67 -12.60 -1.01 -3.17
CA VAL A 67 -12.15 -0.22 -2.02
C VAL A 67 -13.22 0.79 -1.61
N TYR A 68 -13.86 1.42 -2.59
CA TYR A 68 -14.96 2.36 -2.35
C TYR A 68 -16.25 1.65 -1.95
N THR A 69 -16.65 0.61 -2.71
CA THR A 69 -17.97 -0.05 -2.53
C THR A 69 -18.01 -1.00 -1.33
N ASP A 70 -16.93 -1.72 -1.08
CA ASP A 70 -16.93 -2.85 -0.14
C ASP A 70 -16.06 -2.61 1.11
N LEU A 71 -14.84 -2.06 0.94
CA LEU A 71 -13.92 -1.85 2.05
C LEU A 71 -14.24 -0.58 2.86
N PHE A 72 -14.52 0.55 2.20
CA PHE A 72 -14.68 1.84 2.88
C PHE A 72 -15.79 1.86 3.92
N PRO A 73 -16.97 1.22 3.73
CA PRO A 73 -17.97 1.06 4.81
C PRO A 73 -17.39 0.40 6.07
N LEU A 74 -16.51 -0.60 5.91
CA LEU A 74 -15.87 -1.29 7.05
C LEU A 74 -14.80 -0.40 7.71
N ILE A 75 -14.02 0.35 6.92
CA ILE A 75 -13.05 1.35 7.44
C ILE A 75 -13.78 2.35 8.34
N LYS A 76 -14.92 2.89 7.91
CA LYS A 76 -15.73 3.82 8.70
C LYS A 76 -16.30 3.16 9.97
N LYS A 77 -16.89 1.96 9.82
CA LYS A 77 -17.46 1.19 10.94
C LYS A 77 -16.44 0.94 12.04
N TYR A 78 -15.25 0.55 11.66
CA TYR A 78 -14.18 0.18 12.60
C TYR A 78 -13.21 1.31 12.92
N LYS A 79 -13.33 2.48 12.27
CA LYS A 79 -12.46 3.65 12.43
C LYS A 79 -10.97 3.28 12.34
N ILE A 80 -10.61 2.49 11.32
CA ILE A 80 -9.24 2.03 11.09
C ILE A 80 -8.53 2.89 10.03
N PRO A 81 -7.29 3.33 10.27
CA PRO A 81 -6.51 4.02 9.26
C PRO A 81 -6.02 3.03 8.19
N VAL A 82 -6.07 3.45 6.93
CA VAL A 82 -5.61 2.66 5.78
C VAL A 82 -4.83 3.54 4.82
N THR A 83 -3.72 3.05 4.29
CA THR A 83 -2.98 3.72 3.21
C THR A 83 -3.28 3.02 1.88
N LEU A 84 -3.70 3.79 0.88
CA LEU A 84 -3.92 3.32 -0.50
C LEU A 84 -2.71 3.67 -1.36
N PHE A 85 -2.12 2.68 -2.02
CA PHE A 85 -1.09 2.88 -3.03
C PHE A 85 -1.72 2.83 -4.42
N LEU A 86 -1.69 3.94 -5.13
CA LEU A 86 -2.46 4.17 -6.35
C LEU A 86 -1.56 4.34 -7.58
N TYR A 87 -1.95 3.78 -8.73
CA TYR A 87 -1.36 4.10 -10.01
C TYR A 87 -2.33 4.93 -10.86
N PRO A 88 -2.04 6.24 -11.03
CA PRO A 88 -2.99 7.24 -11.52
C PRO A 88 -3.54 6.98 -12.92
N SER A 89 -2.82 6.21 -13.76
CA SER A 89 -3.28 5.95 -15.13
C SER A 89 -4.61 5.18 -15.20
N ALA A 90 -4.92 4.38 -14.18
CA ALA A 90 -6.18 3.63 -14.12
C ALA A 90 -7.33 4.45 -13.56
N ILE A 91 -7.05 5.37 -12.62
CA ILE A 91 -8.09 6.13 -11.91
C ILE A 91 -8.91 6.97 -12.90
N SER A 92 -10.22 6.77 -12.89
CA SER A 92 -11.22 7.34 -13.83
C SER A 92 -11.06 6.88 -15.29
N ASN A 93 -10.14 5.98 -15.62
CA ASN A 93 -9.90 5.49 -16.98
C ASN A 93 -10.22 4.00 -17.14
N ALA A 94 -9.95 3.19 -16.13
CA ALA A 94 -10.22 1.75 -16.17
C ALA A 94 -11.54 1.43 -15.45
N SER A 95 -12.36 0.55 -16.03
CA SER A 95 -13.68 0.19 -15.48
C SER A 95 -13.63 -0.52 -14.11
N TYR A 96 -12.49 -1.07 -13.75
CA TYR A 96 -12.25 -1.71 -12.46
C TYR A 96 -11.74 -0.74 -11.38
N ALA A 97 -11.21 0.42 -11.77
CA ALA A 97 -10.62 1.38 -10.84
C ALA A 97 -11.65 2.34 -10.26
N MET A 98 -11.32 2.94 -9.11
CA MET A 98 -12.07 4.08 -8.57
C MET A 98 -11.96 5.30 -9.49
N THR A 99 -12.90 6.22 -9.34
CA THR A 99 -12.81 7.56 -9.95
C THR A 99 -12.11 8.54 -9.00
N TRP A 100 -11.64 9.66 -9.56
CA TRP A 100 -11.08 10.76 -8.75
C TRP A 100 -12.09 11.33 -7.77
N ASP A 101 -13.37 11.39 -8.14
CA ASP A 101 -14.44 11.86 -7.24
C ASP A 101 -14.65 10.90 -6.07
N GLN A 102 -14.64 9.59 -6.31
CA GLN A 102 -14.70 8.60 -5.24
C GLN A 102 -13.50 8.70 -4.29
N LEU A 103 -12.29 8.93 -4.83
CA LEU A 103 -11.10 9.13 -3.99
C LEU A 103 -11.21 10.39 -3.13
N ARG A 104 -11.68 11.50 -3.69
CA ARG A 104 -11.93 12.75 -2.94
C ARG A 104 -12.99 12.57 -1.87
N GLU A 105 -14.07 11.83 -2.18
CA GLU A 105 -15.11 11.54 -1.21
C GLU A 105 -14.58 10.75 0.00
N ILE A 106 -13.88 9.63 -0.25
CA ILE A 106 -13.36 8.80 0.86
C ILE A 106 -12.25 9.52 1.65
N GLN A 107 -11.53 10.46 1.03
CA GLN A 107 -10.53 11.30 1.69
C GLN A 107 -11.14 12.14 2.83
N THR A 108 -12.37 12.62 2.66
CA THR A 108 -13.05 13.46 3.67
C THR A 108 -13.23 12.77 5.03
N SER A 109 -13.15 11.44 5.06
CA SER A 109 -13.24 10.67 6.31
C SER A 109 -12.04 10.87 7.24
N GLY A 110 -10.90 11.33 6.74
CA GLY A 110 -9.64 11.43 7.46
C GLY A 110 -9.01 10.08 7.85
N LEU A 111 -9.59 8.95 7.38
CA LEU A 111 -9.10 7.61 7.69
C LEU A 111 -8.18 7.03 6.63
N LEU A 112 -8.11 7.67 5.44
CA LEU A 112 -7.32 7.17 4.32
C LEU A 112 -6.17 8.12 3.98
N ASP A 113 -5.01 7.54 3.73
CA ASP A 113 -3.83 8.19 3.16
C ASP A 113 -3.58 7.65 1.74
N PHE A 114 -3.15 8.51 0.82
CA PHE A 114 -2.98 8.17 -0.60
C PHE A 114 -1.53 8.33 -1.01
N GLN A 115 -0.95 7.25 -1.54
CA GLN A 115 0.47 7.17 -1.86
C GLN A 115 0.71 6.56 -3.24
N GLY A 116 1.94 6.58 -3.73
CA GLY A 116 2.28 6.19 -5.09
C GLY A 116 2.45 4.69 -5.31
N HIS A 117 1.96 4.19 -6.47
CA HIS A 117 2.21 2.83 -6.97
C HIS A 117 2.73 2.86 -8.40
N THR A 118 3.63 3.82 -8.71
CA THR A 118 4.06 4.20 -10.05
C THR A 118 2.91 4.76 -10.91
N TYR A 119 3.18 5.17 -12.17
CA TYR A 119 2.14 5.81 -12.99
C TYR A 119 1.17 4.81 -13.60
N TRP A 120 1.66 3.67 -14.14
CA TRP A 120 0.80 2.65 -14.77
C TRP A 120 1.06 1.20 -14.30
N HIS A 121 1.79 1.01 -13.18
CA HIS A 121 2.09 -0.30 -12.60
C HIS A 121 2.93 -1.22 -13.52
N PRO A 122 4.13 -0.79 -14.01
CA PRO A 122 4.94 -1.59 -14.93
C PRO A 122 5.66 -2.74 -14.23
N ASN A 123 5.94 -3.80 -14.99
CA ASN A 123 6.96 -4.75 -14.59
C ASN A 123 8.34 -4.24 -15.01
N PHE A 124 9.06 -3.60 -14.11
CA PHE A 124 10.36 -2.96 -14.37
C PHE A 124 11.41 -3.94 -14.95
N LYS A 125 11.40 -5.23 -14.55
CA LYS A 125 12.32 -6.24 -15.11
C LYS A 125 12.02 -6.53 -16.59
N HIS A 126 10.75 -6.49 -16.99
CA HIS A 126 10.36 -6.66 -18.39
C HIS A 126 10.71 -5.43 -19.21
N GLU A 127 10.43 -4.24 -18.70
CA GLU A 127 10.72 -2.99 -19.42
C GLU A 127 12.22 -2.76 -19.60
N ARG A 128 13.04 -3.10 -18.60
CA ARG A 128 14.51 -3.05 -18.72
C ARG A 128 15.07 -3.88 -19.88
N LYS A 129 14.44 -5.00 -20.22
CA LYS A 129 14.87 -5.86 -21.34
C LYS A 129 14.50 -5.31 -22.72
N LYS A 130 13.55 -4.38 -22.80
CA LYS A 130 13.01 -3.82 -24.06
C LYS A 130 13.63 -2.48 -24.42
N LEU A 131 14.08 -1.74 -23.42
CA LEU A 131 14.54 -0.35 -23.58
C LEU A 131 16.07 -0.27 -23.56
N SER A 132 16.61 0.75 -24.25
CA SER A 132 18.02 1.11 -24.07
C SER A 132 18.25 1.61 -22.63
N PRO A 133 19.47 1.61 -22.10
CA PRO A 133 19.75 2.11 -20.75
C PRO A 133 19.21 3.52 -20.50
N ARG A 134 19.40 4.44 -21.46
CA ARG A 134 18.90 5.83 -21.39
C ARG A 134 17.38 5.90 -21.41
N ASP A 135 16.74 5.13 -22.29
CA ASP A 135 15.27 5.13 -22.39
C ASP A 135 14.64 4.48 -21.15
N TYR A 136 15.30 3.48 -20.57
CA TYR A 136 14.86 2.88 -19.31
C TYR A 136 14.96 3.87 -18.14
N GLU A 137 16.05 4.63 -18.02
CA GLU A 137 16.19 5.68 -17.00
C GLU A 137 15.08 6.72 -17.13
N ASN A 138 14.85 7.24 -18.33
CA ASN A 138 13.75 8.19 -18.60
C ASN A 138 12.38 7.59 -18.28
N PHE A 139 12.18 6.32 -18.60
CA PHE A 139 10.96 5.58 -18.30
C PHE A 139 10.72 5.47 -16.78
N VAL A 140 11.75 5.10 -16.02
CA VAL A 140 11.67 5.00 -14.55
C VAL A 140 11.34 6.36 -13.94
N GLU A 141 12.05 7.42 -14.37
CA GLU A 141 11.78 8.78 -13.90
C GLU A 141 10.32 9.19 -14.16
N MET A 142 9.84 8.97 -15.38
CA MET A 142 8.45 9.26 -15.76
C MET A 142 7.45 8.48 -14.88
N GLN A 143 7.68 7.18 -14.65
CA GLN A 143 6.80 6.35 -13.84
C GLN A 143 6.67 6.86 -12.40
N LEU A 144 7.76 7.25 -11.79
CA LEU A 144 7.80 7.69 -10.40
C LEU A 144 7.32 9.14 -10.24
N LYS A 145 7.88 10.06 -11.03
CA LYS A 145 7.58 11.50 -10.95
C LYS A 145 6.14 11.82 -11.35
N LYS A 146 5.70 11.31 -12.50
CA LYS A 146 4.33 11.57 -12.99
C LYS A 146 3.26 10.97 -12.06
N SER A 147 3.53 9.82 -11.43
CA SER A 147 2.66 9.25 -10.42
C SER A 147 2.47 10.21 -9.25
N LYS A 148 3.58 10.64 -8.65
CA LYS A 148 3.60 11.56 -7.52
C LYS A 148 2.88 12.87 -7.85
N GLU A 149 3.28 13.54 -8.91
CA GLU A 149 2.71 14.83 -9.33
C GLU A 149 1.20 14.74 -9.61
N LYS A 150 0.76 13.66 -10.26
CA LYS A 150 -0.66 13.47 -10.58
C LYS A 150 -1.50 13.27 -9.32
N LEU A 151 -1.04 12.43 -8.39
CA LEU A 151 -1.73 12.18 -7.13
C LEU A 151 -1.78 13.45 -6.26
N GLU A 152 -0.65 14.14 -6.13
CA GLU A 152 -0.58 15.41 -5.37
C GLU A 152 -1.50 16.47 -5.96
N LYS A 153 -1.55 16.59 -7.28
CA LYS A 153 -2.44 17.53 -7.99
C LYS A 153 -3.93 17.23 -7.76
N GLU A 154 -4.32 15.95 -7.88
CA GLU A 154 -5.74 15.55 -7.83
C GLU A 154 -6.32 15.50 -6.41
N LEU A 155 -5.48 15.16 -5.42
CA LEU A 155 -5.92 14.90 -4.06
C LEU A 155 -5.44 15.95 -3.04
N GLY A 156 -4.56 16.88 -3.44
CA GLY A 156 -4.03 17.92 -2.55
C GLY A 156 -3.26 17.35 -1.35
N THR A 157 -2.72 16.14 -1.46
CA THR A 157 -1.99 15.45 -0.39
C THR A 157 -0.53 15.29 -0.76
N LYS A 158 0.34 15.12 0.24
CA LYS A 158 1.75 14.81 0.01
C LYS A 158 1.93 13.34 -0.33
N VAL A 159 2.60 13.04 -1.44
CA VAL A 159 2.94 11.69 -1.89
C VAL A 159 4.44 11.49 -1.79
N ASP A 160 4.90 10.76 -0.79
CA ASP A 160 6.32 10.48 -0.54
C ASP A 160 6.59 9.04 -0.07
N MET A 161 5.58 8.17 -0.15
CA MET A 161 5.71 6.73 0.05
C MET A 161 5.37 5.99 -1.26
N LEU A 162 6.04 4.89 -1.53
CA LEU A 162 5.91 4.12 -2.78
C LEU A 162 5.67 2.64 -2.49
N SER A 163 4.74 2.01 -3.18
CA SER A 163 4.68 0.55 -3.28
C SER A 163 5.33 0.13 -4.61
N TRP A 164 6.32 -0.77 -4.56
CA TRP A 164 6.94 -1.31 -5.76
C TRP A 164 6.00 -2.27 -6.48
N PRO A 165 5.66 -2.03 -7.78
CA PRO A 165 4.87 -2.98 -8.56
C PRO A 165 5.49 -4.39 -8.54
N PHE A 166 4.68 -5.40 -8.23
CA PHE A 166 5.11 -6.79 -8.07
C PHE A 166 6.22 -7.00 -7.02
N GLY A 167 6.49 -6.02 -6.15
CA GLY A 167 7.61 -6.02 -5.23
C GLY A 167 8.99 -5.93 -5.93
N ILE A 168 9.03 -5.50 -7.20
CA ILE A 168 10.26 -5.43 -7.99
C ILE A 168 10.98 -4.11 -7.73
N TYR A 169 12.19 -4.21 -7.22
CA TYR A 169 13.11 -3.08 -7.02
C TYR A 169 14.56 -3.50 -7.26
N ASP A 170 15.43 -2.53 -7.42
CA ASP A 170 16.88 -2.64 -7.45
C ASP A 170 17.52 -1.29 -7.05
N GLU A 171 18.84 -1.23 -6.96
CA GLU A 171 19.56 -0.03 -6.53
C GLU A 171 19.27 1.21 -7.41
N GLU A 172 19.12 1.02 -8.72
CA GLU A 172 18.81 2.10 -9.66
C GLU A 172 17.40 2.65 -9.43
N LEU A 173 16.41 1.78 -9.25
CA LEU A 173 15.03 2.17 -8.93
C LEU A 173 14.96 2.89 -7.59
N ILE A 174 15.67 2.40 -6.57
CA ILE A 174 15.74 3.04 -5.26
C ILE A 174 16.38 4.43 -5.38
N ARG A 175 17.54 4.54 -6.03
CA ARG A 175 18.22 5.83 -6.22
C ARG A 175 17.30 6.84 -6.89
N LYS A 176 16.65 6.47 -7.98
CA LYS A 176 15.72 7.34 -8.71
C LYS A 176 14.50 7.74 -7.85
N ALA A 177 13.94 6.83 -7.07
CA ALA A 177 12.83 7.15 -6.17
C ALA A 177 13.25 8.17 -5.09
N VAL A 178 14.44 8.02 -4.50
CA VAL A 178 14.99 8.98 -3.52
C VAL A 178 15.23 10.35 -4.15
N GLU A 179 15.80 10.41 -5.36
CA GLU A 179 16.00 11.66 -6.12
C GLU A 179 14.69 12.42 -6.37
N ILE A 180 13.59 11.69 -6.61
CA ILE A 180 12.24 12.27 -6.82
C ILE A 180 11.58 12.68 -5.49
N GLY A 181 12.13 12.26 -4.36
CA GLY A 181 11.66 12.65 -3.04
C GLY A 181 10.72 11.65 -2.35
N TYR A 182 10.75 10.38 -2.73
CA TYR A 182 10.18 9.32 -1.93
C TYR A 182 11.07 9.05 -0.70
N VAL A 183 10.46 8.92 0.46
CA VAL A 183 11.16 8.72 1.75
C VAL A 183 11.12 7.28 2.23
N SER A 184 10.20 6.49 1.69
CA SER A 184 10.09 5.05 1.97
C SER A 184 9.42 4.32 0.80
N ALA A 185 9.75 3.03 0.64
CA ALA A 185 9.07 2.18 -0.31
C ALA A 185 8.84 0.77 0.24
N PHE A 186 7.84 0.08 -0.32
CA PHE A 186 7.31 -1.16 0.20
C PHE A 186 7.36 -2.27 -0.84
N THR A 187 7.72 -3.48 -0.38
CA THR A 187 7.73 -4.70 -1.17
C THR A 187 6.55 -5.61 -0.79
N ILE A 188 6.55 -6.82 -1.32
CA ILE A 188 5.66 -7.92 -0.91
C ILE A 188 6.46 -9.11 -0.36
N GLU A 189 7.67 -8.86 0.13
CA GLU A 189 8.49 -9.84 0.82
C GLU A 189 7.81 -10.24 2.14
N ARG A 190 7.55 -11.54 2.30
CA ARG A 190 6.66 -12.05 3.35
C ARG A 190 7.38 -12.21 4.70
N HIS A 191 7.69 -11.10 5.35
CA HIS A 191 8.19 -11.06 6.74
C HIS A 191 7.81 -9.76 7.44
N HIS A 192 7.98 -9.73 8.76
CA HIS A 192 7.73 -8.53 9.57
C HIS A 192 8.81 -7.50 9.34
N ALA A 193 8.40 -6.23 9.23
CA ALA A 193 9.34 -5.11 9.15
C ALA A 193 10.18 -5.03 10.44
N LYS A 194 11.50 -4.92 10.28
CA LYS A 194 12.49 -4.78 11.35
C LYS A 194 13.20 -3.43 11.22
N PRO A 195 13.73 -2.87 12.31
CA PRO A 195 14.51 -1.63 12.25
C PRO A 195 15.70 -1.68 11.28
N SER A 196 16.24 -2.89 11.03
CA SER A 196 17.36 -3.12 10.11
C SER A 196 16.96 -3.20 8.62
N ASP A 197 15.67 -3.28 8.29
CA ASP A 197 15.23 -3.38 6.90
C ASP A 197 15.46 -2.03 6.18
N PRO A 198 15.87 -2.06 4.90
CA PRO A 198 16.05 -0.83 4.13
C PRO A 198 14.72 -0.06 4.02
N VAL A 199 14.73 1.22 4.34
CA VAL A 199 13.51 2.06 4.31
C VAL A 199 12.86 2.13 2.93
N MET A 200 13.64 1.92 1.86
CA MET A 200 13.15 1.88 0.48
C MET A 200 12.73 0.47 0.00
N ALA A 201 12.70 -0.51 0.91
CA ALA A 201 12.30 -1.89 0.63
C ALA A 201 11.63 -2.56 1.85
N LEU A 202 10.76 -1.83 2.54
CA LEU A 202 10.06 -2.35 3.71
C LEU A 202 9.12 -3.51 3.32
N PRO A 203 9.20 -4.66 4.01
CA PRO A 203 8.43 -5.84 3.69
C PRO A 203 6.95 -5.69 4.04
N ARG A 204 6.10 -6.42 3.32
CA ARG A 204 4.66 -6.52 3.62
C ARG A 204 4.16 -7.93 3.35
N TYR A 205 3.23 -8.39 4.16
CA TYR A 205 2.49 -9.62 3.88
C TYR A 205 1.39 -9.37 2.85
N LEU A 206 1.44 -10.00 1.68
CA LEU A 206 0.31 -10.09 0.77
C LEU A 206 -0.77 -10.98 1.42
N ILE A 207 -1.95 -10.39 1.63
CA ILE A 207 -3.10 -11.06 2.24
C ILE A 207 -4.10 -11.43 1.15
N THR A 208 -4.50 -12.68 1.15
CA THR A 208 -5.51 -13.27 0.28
C THR A 208 -6.66 -13.85 1.10
N ASP A 209 -7.73 -14.32 0.46
CA ASP A 209 -8.84 -14.97 1.17
C ASP A 209 -8.44 -16.31 1.82
N ALA A 210 -7.31 -16.89 1.44
CA ALA A 210 -6.75 -18.08 2.09
C ALA A 210 -6.13 -17.79 3.47
N ASP A 211 -5.82 -16.52 3.78
CA ASP A 211 -5.28 -16.13 5.09
C ASP A 211 -6.42 -16.05 6.13
N GLN A 212 -7.01 -17.20 6.49
CA GLN A 212 -8.13 -17.33 7.44
C GLN A 212 -7.66 -17.94 8.75
N GLY A 213 -8.32 -17.57 9.87
CA GLY A 213 -8.10 -18.18 11.18
C GLY A 213 -6.62 -18.30 11.54
N LYS A 214 -6.12 -19.52 11.73
CA LYS A 214 -4.71 -19.80 12.09
C LYS A 214 -3.69 -19.28 11.07
N ALA A 215 -4.04 -19.20 9.78
CA ALA A 215 -3.14 -18.66 8.77
C ALA A 215 -2.94 -17.14 8.97
N PHE A 216 -4.01 -16.38 9.17
CA PHE A 216 -3.92 -14.97 9.50
C PHE A 216 -3.23 -14.73 10.85
N GLU A 217 -3.58 -15.53 11.85
CA GLU A 217 -2.94 -15.51 13.17
C GLU A 217 -1.40 -15.66 13.06
N LYS A 218 -0.92 -16.60 12.24
CA LYS A 218 0.51 -16.79 11.97
C LYS A 218 1.15 -15.58 11.29
N VAL A 219 0.43 -14.90 10.40
CA VAL A 219 0.88 -13.64 9.77
C VAL A 219 1.06 -12.54 10.82
N VAL A 220 0.17 -12.45 11.79
CA VAL A 220 0.11 -11.34 12.76
C VAL A 220 1.00 -11.57 13.98
N ARG A 221 1.21 -12.82 14.40
CA ARG A 221 1.96 -13.19 15.62
C ARG A 221 3.49 -13.07 15.52
N GLY A 222 4.04 -12.68 14.40
CA GLY A 222 5.47 -12.40 14.35
C GLY A 222 5.86 -11.26 15.31
N SER A 223 7.13 -11.21 15.65
CA SER A 223 7.70 -10.36 16.72
C SER A 223 7.01 -9.01 16.86
N PRO A 224 6.75 -8.56 18.11
CA PRO A 224 6.18 -7.23 18.35
C PRO A 224 7.01 -6.15 17.65
N CYS A 225 6.39 -5.05 17.30
CA CYS A 225 7.08 -3.82 16.89
C CYS A 225 7.97 -3.39 18.08
N SER A 226 9.16 -3.97 18.17
CA SER A 226 10.17 -3.66 19.18
C SER A 226 11.06 -2.51 18.74
#